data_4fadb209209a00913172e9aaa2f54ba0
#
_entry.id   4fadb209209a00913172e9aaa2f54ba0
#
_cell.length_a   1.000
_cell.length_b   1.000
_cell.length_c   1.000
_cell.angle_alpha   90.00
_cell.angle_beta   90.00
_cell.angle_gamma   90.00
#
_symmetry.space_group_name_H-M   'P 1'
#
loop_
_entity.id
_entity.type
_entity.pdbx_description
1 polymer ?
#
loop_
_entity_poly.entity_id
_entity_poly.type
_entity_poly.pdbx_seq_one_letter_code
_entity_poly.pdbx_strand_id
1 'polypeptide(L)'
;MAMAEYTLMNKNHPVVSFRYDRDIHAVVKVLDVHDLKYAPIALADQKGVVSRRALNDWWRRRAIPASRNQIQQLLDSLDIDSTLELAEENFGLSLSDRYWINDNRNPLRWKDINFFDNDFSDDLGMLTLGQESSGNPNLISPNSTLGGDLNKKWKIVDGKRILVKGGTGSTQQEVLNEIVATALYSRLLDKGDFVPYFLFEENGRIYSACENMLGPDEELVTAYDVISAGKKSNSMSDFDFLVESYKGLG
;
A
#
# COMPACT_ATOMS: atom_id res chain seq x y z
N MET A 1 -17.96 -13.08 17.94
CA MET A 1 -17.60 -13.00 16.51
C MET A 1 -18.12 -11.68 15.97
N ALA A 2 -17.23 -10.72 15.79
CA ALA A 2 -17.59 -9.42 15.24
C ALA A 2 -17.56 -9.50 13.70
N MET A 3 -18.67 -9.95 13.10
CA MET A 3 -18.79 -10.08 11.64
C MET A 3 -19.17 -8.74 11.01
N ALA A 4 -18.46 -8.38 9.95
CA ALA A 4 -18.77 -7.26 9.07
C ALA A 4 -18.99 -7.71 7.63
N GLU A 5 -19.71 -6.93 6.86
CA GLU A 5 -19.84 -7.12 5.41
C GLU A 5 -19.27 -5.89 4.71
N TYR A 6 -18.24 -6.14 3.94
CA TYR A 6 -17.54 -5.13 3.17
C TYR A 6 -17.69 -5.35 1.68
N THR A 7 -17.56 -4.29 0.95
CA THR A 7 -17.38 -4.32 -0.51
C THR A 7 -15.99 -3.78 -0.84
N LEU A 8 -15.16 -4.58 -1.53
CA LEU A 8 -13.96 -4.09 -2.18
C LEU A 8 -14.38 -3.13 -3.29
N MET A 9 -13.84 -1.94 -3.25
CA MET A 9 -14.10 -0.87 -4.21
C MET A 9 -12.84 -0.53 -4.99
N ASN A 10 -13.00 -0.11 -6.24
CA ASN A 10 -12.01 0.66 -6.99
C ASN A 10 -12.62 2.03 -7.23
N LYS A 11 -12.16 3.06 -6.52
CA LYS A 11 -12.86 4.35 -6.44
C LYS A 11 -14.33 4.15 -6.05
N ASN A 12 -15.26 4.51 -6.93
CA ASN A 12 -16.70 4.34 -6.74
C ASN A 12 -17.26 3.06 -7.36
N HIS A 13 -16.43 2.20 -7.96
CA HIS A 13 -16.86 0.96 -8.61
C HIS A 13 -16.81 -0.21 -7.64
N PRO A 14 -17.94 -0.86 -7.32
CA PRO A 14 -17.93 -2.07 -6.51
C PRO A 14 -17.30 -3.22 -7.30
N VAL A 15 -16.42 -3.97 -6.66
CA VAL A 15 -15.68 -5.08 -7.26
C VAL A 15 -16.18 -6.42 -6.71
N VAL A 16 -16.08 -6.61 -5.40
CA VAL A 16 -16.44 -7.86 -4.72
C VAL A 16 -16.98 -7.56 -3.33
N SER A 17 -18.14 -8.11 -2.98
CA SER A 17 -18.67 -8.08 -1.62
C SER A 17 -18.26 -9.34 -0.85
N PHE A 18 -17.92 -9.19 0.41
CA PHE A 18 -17.44 -10.30 1.24
C PHE A 18 -17.83 -10.12 2.71
N ARG A 19 -17.83 -11.23 3.43
CA ARG A 19 -17.96 -11.26 4.89
C ARG A 19 -16.57 -11.37 5.52
N TYR A 20 -16.34 -10.53 6.50
CA TYR A 20 -15.08 -10.39 7.22
C TYR A 20 -15.29 -10.65 8.70
N ASP A 21 -14.39 -11.39 9.29
CA ASP A 21 -14.34 -11.65 10.73
C ASP A 21 -13.28 -10.75 11.35
N ARG A 22 -13.72 -9.80 12.18
CA ARG A 22 -12.87 -8.81 12.84
C ARG A 22 -12.01 -9.40 13.95
N ASP A 23 -12.45 -10.52 14.56
CA ASP A 23 -11.70 -11.15 15.66
C ASP A 23 -10.41 -11.83 15.12
N ILE A 24 -10.40 -12.26 13.86
CA ILE A 24 -9.25 -12.91 13.21
C ILE A 24 -8.71 -12.12 12.02
N HIS A 25 -9.23 -10.94 11.78
CA HIS A 25 -8.88 -10.03 10.68
C HIS A 25 -8.81 -10.70 9.30
N ALA A 26 -9.83 -11.49 8.95
CA ALA A 26 -9.81 -12.29 7.74
C ALA A 26 -11.16 -12.33 7.01
N VAL A 27 -11.11 -12.42 5.68
CA VAL A 27 -12.26 -12.73 4.85
C VAL A 27 -12.67 -14.18 5.07
N VAL A 28 -13.91 -14.40 5.48
CA VAL A 28 -14.47 -15.73 5.72
C VAL A 28 -15.33 -16.23 4.57
N LYS A 29 -15.92 -15.34 3.79
CA LYS A 29 -16.78 -15.72 2.65
C LYS A 29 -16.81 -14.61 1.61
N VAL A 30 -16.66 -14.97 0.33
CA VAL A 30 -17.02 -14.13 -0.82
C VAL A 30 -18.53 -14.19 -0.99
N LEU A 31 -19.21 -13.06 -1.07
CA LEU A 31 -20.67 -12.96 -1.15
C LEU A 31 -21.12 -12.78 -2.59
N ASP A 32 -20.58 -11.76 -3.25
CA ASP A 32 -20.95 -11.39 -4.62
C ASP A 32 -19.76 -10.80 -5.37
N VAL A 33 -19.71 -11.03 -6.68
CA VAL A 33 -18.70 -10.44 -7.59
C VAL A 33 -19.44 -9.49 -8.51
N HIS A 34 -19.16 -8.20 -8.40
CA HIS A 34 -19.87 -7.15 -9.13
C HIS A 34 -19.25 -6.86 -10.50
N ASP A 35 -17.96 -6.47 -10.52
CA ASP A 35 -17.27 -6.15 -11.77
C ASP A 35 -15.74 -6.39 -11.65
N LEU A 36 -15.27 -7.45 -12.29
CA LEU A 36 -13.85 -7.83 -12.29
C LEU A 36 -12.98 -6.94 -13.17
N LYS A 37 -13.55 -6.13 -14.05
CA LYS A 37 -12.79 -5.15 -14.84
C LYS A 37 -12.04 -4.16 -13.94
N TYR A 38 -12.58 -3.88 -12.76
CA TYR A 38 -12.01 -2.98 -11.78
C TYR A 38 -11.25 -3.70 -10.65
N ALA A 39 -11.06 -5.02 -10.75
CA ALA A 39 -10.39 -5.80 -9.72
C ALA A 39 -8.86 -5.62 -9.76
N PRO A 40 -8.16 -5.77 -8.60
CA PRO A 40 -6.71 -5.94 -8.59
C PRO A 40 -6.29 -7.12 -9.48
N ILE A 41 -5.17 -6.99 -10.19
CA ILE A 41 -4.73 -7.93 -11.23
C ILE A 41 -4.68 -9.40 -10.79
N ALA A 42 -4.33 -9.68 -9.54
CA ALA A 42 -4.20 -11.03 -9.01
C ALA A 42 -5.43 -11.52 -8.23
N LEU A 43 -6.56 -10.80 -8.27
CA LEU A 43 -7.71 -11.12 -7.43
C LEU A 43 -8.54 -12.29 -7.98
N ALA A 44 -8.72 -12.37 -9.30
CA ALA A 44 -9.45 -13.44 -9.97
C ALA A 44 -8.51 -14.41 -10.68
N ASP A 45 -8.90 -15.66 -10.76
CA ASP A 45 -8.21 -16.64 -11.59
C ASP A 45 -8.52 -16.43 -13.09
N GLN A 46 -7.89 -17.22 -13.97
CA GLN A 46 -8.09 -17.15 -15.41
C GLN A 46 -9.54 -17.44 -15.87
N LYS A 47 -10.38 -17.97 -14.98
CA LYS A 47 -11.81 -18.22 -15.23
C LYS A 47 -12.72 -17.12 -14.67
N GLY A 48 -12.13 -16.07 -14.10
CA GLY A 48 -12.86 -14.98 -13.45
C GLY A 48 -13.43 -15.35 -12.07
N VAL A 49 -12.89 -16.36 -11.41
CA VAL A 49 -13.34 -16.77 -10.07
C VAL A 49 -12.51 -16.09 -9.00
N VAL A 50 -13.16 -15.34 -8.12
CA VAL A 50 -12.56 -14.77 -6.92
C VAL A 50 -12.64 -15.76 -5.78
N SER A 51 -11.50 -16.27 -5.35
CA SER A 51 -11.45 -17.17 -4.21
C SER A 51 -11.28 -16.40 -2.89
N ARG A 52 -11.79 -16.98 -1.80
CA ARG A 52 -11.53 -16.45 -0.44
C ARG A 52 -10.03 -16.31 -0.17
N ARG A 53 -9.21 -17.23 -0.68
CA ARG A 53 -7.75 -17.20 -0.52
C ARG A 53 -7.15 -15.97 -1.22
N ALA A 54 -7.48 -15.75 -2.48
CA ALA A 54 -6.96 -14.60 -3.24
C ALA A 54 -7.32 -13.27 -2.57
N LEU A 55 -8.56 -13.14 -2.07
CA LEU A 55 -9.00 -11.95 -1.37
C LEU A 55 -8.29 -11.74 -0.03
N ASN A 56 -8.04 -12.82 0.74
CA ASN A 56 -7.22 -12.75 1.96
C ASN A 56 -5.76 -12.42 1.66
N ASP A 57 -5.18 -12.97 0.59
CA ASP A 57 -3.80 -12.70 0.20
C ASP A 57 -3.65 -11.25 -0.25
N TRP A 58 -4.61 -10.70 -1.00
CA TRP A 58 -4.67 -9.28 -1.33
C TRP A 58 -4.77 -8.42 -0.05
N TRP A 59 -5.68 -8.75 0.87
CA TRP A 59 -5.90 -8.01 2.11
C TRP A 59 -4.66 -7.97 3.01
N ARG A 60 -4.00 -9.13 3.22
CA ARG A 60 -2.77 -9.19 4.01
C ARG A 60 -1.65 -8.32 3.46
N ARG A 61 -1.55 -8.18 2.15
CA ARG A 61 -0.54 -7.30 1.52
C ARG A 61 -0.84 -5.82 1.67
N ARG A 62 -2.04 -5.45 2.10
CA ARG A 62 -2.39 -4.06 2.46
C ARG A 62 -1.81 -3.64 3.81
N ALA A 63 -1.62 -4.57 4.70
CA ALA A 63 -1.09 -4.28 6.02
C ALA A 63 0.41 -3.96 5.99
N ILE A 64 0.87 -3.18 6.95
CA ILE A 64 2.30 -2.99 7.20
C ILE A 64 2.92 -4.36 7.50
N PRO A 65 4.08 -4.73 6.89
CA PRO A 65 4.72 -6.01 7.20
C PRO A 65 5.07 -6.14 8.68
N ALA A 66 4.76 -7.29 9.27
CA ALA A 66 5.08 -7.59 10.66
C ALA A 66 6.62 -7.65 10.94
N SER A 67 7.42 -7.81 9.87
CA SER A 67 8.90 -7.77 9.92
C SER A 67 9.47 -6.36 10.06
N ARG A 68 8.65 -5.30 9.85
CA ARG A 68 9.13 -3.93 9.95
C ARG A 68 9.62 -3.64 11.37
N ASN A 69 10.78 -3.02 11.45
CA ASN A 69 11.36 -2.63 12.73
C ASN A 69 10.41 -1.71 13.53
N GLN A 70 10.31 -1.94 14.85
CA GLN A 70 9.47 -1.18 15.79
C GLN A 70 7.96 -1.26 15.55
N ILE A 71 7.47 -2.14 14.67
CA ILE A 71 6.04 -2.25 14.39
C ILE A 71 5.24 -2.64 15.64
N GLN A 72 5.76 -3.53 16.48
CA GLN A 72 5.09 -3.94 17.71
C GLN A 72 4.96 -2.76 18.69
N GLN A 73 6.00 -1.94 18.84
CA GLN A 73 5.96 -0.74 19.68
C GLN A 73 4.92 0.26 19.18
N LEU A 74 4.77 0.38 17.86
CA LEU A 74 3.73 1.20 17.27
C LEU A 74 2.33 0.67 17.63
N LEU A 75 2.07 -0.62 17.43
CA LEU A 75 0.77 -1.23 17.74
C LEU A 75 0.42 -1.11 19.22
N ASP A 76 1.37 -1.38 20.11
CA ASP A 76 1.21 -1.22 21.56
C ASP A 76 0.87 0.24 21.95
N SER A 77 1.49 1.22 21.28
CA SER A 77 1.22 2.65 21.52
C SER A 77 -0.15 3.11 21.06
N LEU A 78 -0.75 2.38 20.12
CA LEU A 78 -2.07 2.66 19.55
C LEU A 78 -3.19 1.83 20.19
N ASP A 79 -2.86 0.88 21.08
CA ASP A 79 -3.80 -0.11 21.63
C ASP A 79 -4.50 -0.91 20.51
N ILE A 80 -3.72 -1.37 19.54
CA ILE A 80 -4.14 -2.13 18.34
C ILE A 80 -3.44 -3.48 18.33
N ASP A 81 -4.20 -4.55 18.09
CA ASP A 81 -3.68 -5.92 18.17
C ASP A 81 -2.83 -6.33 16.95
N SER A 82 -3.09 -5.75 15.78
CA SER A 82 -2.44 -6.17 14.55
C SER A 82 -2.36 -5.09 13.48
N THR A 83 -1.41 -5.24 12.54
CA THR A 83 -1.32 -4.36 11.36
C THR A 83 -2.49 -4.54 10.40
N LEU A 84 -3.20 -5.66 10.46
CA LEU A 84 -4.45 -5.88 9.70
C LEU A 84 -5.61 -5.08 10.27
N GLU A 85 -5.69 -4.96 11.60
CA GLU A 85 -6.64 -4.07 12.26
C GLU A 85 -6.38 -2.62 11.88
N LEU A 86 -5.11 -2.18 11.92
CA LEU A 86 -4.72 -0.84 11.48
C LEU A 86 -5.12 -0.57 10.02
N ALA A 87 -4.97 -1.57 9.14
CA ALA A 87 -5.40 -1.46 7.75
C ALA A 87 -6.95 -1.41 7.62
N GLU A 88 -7.68 -2.12 8.49
CA GLU A 88 -9.15 -2.11 8.52
C GLU A 88 -9.68 -0.74 8.97
N GLU A 89 -9.14 -0.15 10.04
CA GLU A 89 -9.50 1.18 10.52
C GLU A 89 -9.28 2.27 9.44
N ASN A 90 -8.30 2.05 8.57
CA ASN A 90 -8.00 2.89 7.41
C ASN A 90 -8.78 2.50 6.14
N PHE A 91 -9.76 1.61 6.22
CA PHE A 91 -10.50 1.08 5.06
C PHE A 91 -9.59 0.47 3.97
N GLY A 92 -8.37 0.10 4.28
CA GLY A 92 -7.37 -0.36 3.32
C GLY A 92 -6.92 0.71 2.32
N LEU A 93 -7.18 1.98 2.54
CA LEU A 93 -6.79 3.09 1.66
C LEU A 93 -5.27 3.21 1.53
N SER A 94 -4.80 3.60 0.35
CA SER A 94 -3.38 3.78 0.04
C SER A 94 -3.16 4.93 -0.96
N LEU A 95 -1.92 5.41 -1.04
CA LEU A 95 -1.44 6.27 -2.13
C LEU A 95 -0.76 5.47 -3.26
N SER A 96 -0.78 4.13 -3.17
CA SER A 96 -0.20 3.24 -4.17
C SER A 96 -1.21 2.74 -5.20
N ASP A 97 -2.49 2.91 -4.95
CA ASP A 97 -3.59 2.46 -5.80
C ASP A 97 -4.95 3.07 -5.39
N ARG A 98 -6.04 2.58 -5.99
CA ARG A 98 -7.40 3.11 -5.85
C ARG A 98 -8.35 2.16 -5.14
N TYR A 99 -7.83 1.09 -4.52
CA TYR A 99 -8.63 0.06 -3.86
C TYR A 99 -8.85 0.39 -2.39
N TRP A 100 -10.06 0.09 -1.91
CA TRP A 100 -10.44 0.24 -0.52
C TRP A 100 -11.64 -0.65 -0.19
N ILE A 101 -11.91 -0.85 1.10
CA ILE A 101 -13.08 -1.60 1.57
C ILE A 101 -14.13 -0.64 2.11
N ASN A 102 -15.38 -0.83 1.69
CA ASN A 102 -16.52 -0.02 2.12
C ASN A 102 -17.42 -0.85 3.05
N ASP A 103 -17.71 -0.34 4.25
CA ASP A 103 -18.67 -1.00 5.15
C ASP A 103 -20.08 -0.84 4.57
N ASN A 104 -20.73 -1.97 4.27
CA ASN A 104 -22.06 -1.98 3.68
C ASN A 104 -23.14 -1.39 4.58
N ARG A 105 -22.88 -1.27 5.90
CA ARG A 105 -23.81 -0.64 6.87
C ARG A 105 -23.66 0.88 6.93
N ASN A 106 -22.44 1.39 6.69
CA ASN A 106 -22.12 2.81 6.72
C ASN A 106 -21.30 3.20 5.49
N PRO A 107 -21.92 3.21 4.29
CA PRO A 107 -21.17 3.41 3.05
C PRO A 107 -20.60 4.83 2.95
N LEU A 108 -19.32 4.89 2.62
CA LEU A 108 -18.59 6.12 2.36
C LEU A 108 -18.46 6.34 0.84
N ARG A 109 -18.00 7.53 0.46
CA ARG A 109 -17.74 7.88 -0.95
C ARG A 109 -16.26 8.13 -1.14
N TRP A 110 -15.69 7.62 -2.23
CA TRP A 110 -14.28 7.78 -2.58
C TRP A 110 -13.78 9.22 -2.45
N LYS A 111 -14.54 10.19 -2.98
CA LYS A 111 -14.16 11.61 -2.96
C LYS A 111 -13.95 12.18 -1.55
N ASP A 112 -14.60 11.60 -0.54
CA ASP A 112 -14.57 12.12 0.82
C ASP A 112 -13.40 11.52 1.65
N ILE A 113 -12.78 10.43 1.17
CA ILE A 113 -11.83 9.65 1.98
C ILE A 113 -10.48 9.36 1.32
N ASN A 114 -10.36 9.50 -0.02
CA ASN A 114 -9.10 9.18 -0.71
C ASN A 114 -7.98 10.17 -0.35
N PHE A 115 -6.75 9.71 -0.38
CA PHE A 115 -5.57 10.52 -0.03
C PHE A 115 -4.96 11.28 -1.21
N PHE A 116 -5.45 11.06 -2.42
CA PHE A 116 -5.00 11.83 -3.59
C PHE A 116 -5.55 13.26 -3.56
N ASP A 117 -6.80 13.42 -3.14
CA ASP A 117 -7.51 14.70 -3.13
C ASP A 117 -7.65 15.30 -1.73
N ASN A 118 -7.71 14.46 -0.68
CA ASN A 118 -7.91 14.91 0.68
C ASN A 118 -6.59 14.96 1.45
N ASP A 119 -6.48 15.94 2.35
CA ASP A 119 -5.32 16.07 3.22
C ASP A 119 -5.37 15.02 4.35
N PHE A 120 -4.21 14.66 4.84
CA PHE A 120 -4.02 13.73 5.95
C PHE A 120 -2.89 14.23 6.87
N SER A 121 -2.97 13.83 8.15
CA SER A 121 -1.87 14.05 9.10
C SER A 121 -0.76 13.03 8.90
N ASP A 122 0.49 13.43 9.14
CA ASP A 122 1.64 12.53 9.19
C ASP A 122 1.98 12.03 10.61
N ASP A 123 1.13 12.28 11.63
CA ASP A 123 1.35 11.86 13.01
C ASP A 123 1.61 10.36 13.14
N LEU A 124 0.79 9.52 12.49
CA LEU A 124 1.03 8.08 12.44
C LEU A 124 2.37 7.75 11.76
N GLY A 125 2.71 8.50 10.70
CA GLY A 125 3.98 8.38 10.00
C GLY A 125 5.19 8.75 10.88
N MET A 126 5.04 9.72 11.78
CA MET A 126 6.07 10.06 12.76
C MET A 126 6.37 8.85 13.66
N LEU A 127 5.34 8.21 14.18
CA LEU A 127 5.48 6.98 14.99
C LEU A 127 6.14 5.84 14.20
N THR A 128 5.82 5.66 12.91
CA THR A 128 6.46 4.64 12.07
C THR A 128 7.95 4.91 11.81
N LEU A 129 8.40 6.15 11.96
CA LEU A 129 9.82 6.54 11.91
C LEU A 129 10.51 6.51 13.29
N GLY A 130 9.81 6.08 14.35
CA GLY A 130 10.31 6.11 15.71
C GLY A 130 10.48 7.53 16.27
N GLN A 131 9.66 8.47 15.81
CA GLN A 131 9.61 9.84 16.30
C GLN A 131 8.40 10.02 17.22
N GLU A 132 8.44 11.01 18.10
CA GLU A 132 7.30 11.34 18.95
C GLU A 132 6.21 12.04 18.14
N SER A 133 4.95 11.70 18.43
CA SER A 133 3.77 12.40 17.93
C SER A 133 3.13 13.21 19.06
N SER A 134 2.54 14.33 18.74
CA SER A 134 1.98 15.29 19.72
C SER A 134 0.60 14.89 20.28
N GLY A 135 0.03 13.76 19.86
CA GLY A 135 -1.33 13.33 20.27
C GLY A 135 -1.70 11.94 19.74
N ASN A 136 -2.97 11.59 19.87
CA ASN A 136 -3.50 10.36 19.28
C ASN A 136 -3.56 10.54 17.75
N PRO A 137 -2.79 9.74 16.98
CA PRO A 137 -2.78 9.86 15.53
C PRO A 137 -4.12 9.44 14.92
N ASN A 138 -4.49 10.10 13.83
CA ASN A 138 -5.59 9.63 13.01
C ASN A 138 -5.17 8.36 12.26
N LEU A 139 -5.88 7.25 12.48
CA LEU A 139 -5.62 5.97 11.84
C LEU A 139 -6.03 5.95 10.36
N ILE A 140 -6.94 6.85 9.95
CA ILE A 140 -7.25 7.10 8.53
C ILE A 140 -6.10 7.93 7.95
N SER A 141 -5.06 7.23 7.53
CA SER A 141 -3.81 7.79 7.05
C SER A 141 -3.18 6.85 6.03
N PRO A 142 -2.53 7.34 4.96
CA PRO A 142 -1.81 6.48 4.02
C PRO A 142 -0.65 5.74 4.69
N ASN A 143 -0.27 6.16 5.90
CA ASN A 143 0.75 5.51 6.71
C ASN A 143 0.29 4.18 7.33
N SER A 144 -1.02 3.92 7.43
CA SER A 144 -1.61 2.67 7.95
C SER A 144 -1.43 1.47 7.02
N THR A 145 -1.19 1.70 5.73
CA THR A 145 -1.08 0.65 4.69
C THR A 145 0.23 0.72 3.91
N LEU A 146 1.23 1.38 4.46
CA LEU A 146 2.51 1.62 3.79
C LEU A 146 3.40 0.37 3.81
N GLY A 147 3.48 -0.35 2.68
CA GLY A 147 4.23 -1.61 2.54
C GLY A 147 5.75 -1.47 2.61
N GLY A 148 6.46 -2.63 2.71
CA GLY A 148 7.93 -2.76 2.72
C GLY A 148 8.57 -2.60 4.10
N ASP A 149 9.81 -3.08 4.27
CA ASP A 149 10.46 -3.25 5.57
C ASP A 149 11.16 -1.99 6.11
N LEU A 150 11.64 -1.10 5.23
CA LEU A 150 12.27 0.15 5.69
C LEU A 150 11.25 1.09 6.32
N ASN A 151 11.66 1.76 7.39
CA ASN A 151 10.87 2.80 8.02
C ASN A 151 10.63 3.95 7.03
N LYS A 152 9.39 4.31 6.85
CA LYS A 152 8.97 5.34 5.90
C LYS A 152 7.65 5.94 6.30
N LYS A 153 7.35 7.13 5.77
CA LYS A 153 6.05 7.78 5.94
C LYS A 153 5.65 8.57 4.70
N TRP A 154 4.35 8.74 4.54
CA TRP A 154 3.79 9.77 3.68
C TRP A 154 3.60 11.07 4.46
N LYS A 155 3.89 12.17 3.81
CA LYS A 155 3.72 13.53 4.34
C LYS A 155 3.25 14.47 3.23
N ILE A 156 2.50 15.50 3.59
CA ILE A 156 2.18 16.60 2.67
C ILE A 156 3.15 17.74 2.93
N VAL A 157 3.86 18.15 1.87
CA VAL A 157 4.78 19.29 1.87
C VAL A 157 4.42 20.17 0.68
N ASP A 158 4.07 21.42 0.92
CA ASP A 158 3.65 22.39 -0.11
C ASP A 158 2.56 21.84 -1.06
N GLY A 159 1.58 21.11 -0.48
CA GLY A 159 0.48 20.50 -1.22
C GLY A 159 0.83 19.21 -1.97
N LYS A 160 2.09 18.77 -1.96
CA LYS A 160 2.57 17.55 -2.61
C LYS A 160 2.62 16.39 -1.63
N ARG A 161 2.26 15.19 -2.10
CA ARG A 161 2.37 13.94 -1.35
C ARG A 161 3.79 13.41 -1.49
N ILE A 162 4.55 13.44 -0.40
CA ILE A 162 5.97 13.07 -0.37
C ILE A 162 6.14 11.79 0.43
N LEU A 163 6.79 10.79 -0.17
CA LEU A 163 7.24 9.59 0.52
C LEU A 163 8.62 9.84 1.12
N VAL A 164 8.71 9.85 2.43
CA VAL A 164 9.95 10.01 3.19
C VAL A 164 10.43 8.64 3.67
N LYS A 165 11.67 8.26 3.35
CA LYS A 165 12.28 6.98 3.72
C LYS A 165 13.47 7.19 4.63
N GLY A 166 13.51 6.48 5.75
CA GLY A 166 14.68 6.37 6.63
C GLY A 166 15.64 5.28 6.16
N GLY A 167 16.83 5.31 6.69
CA GLY A 167 17.79 4.23 6.56
C GLY A 167 17.84 3.34 7.80
N THR A 168 18.65 2.29 7.74
CA THR A 168 18.94 1.39 8.86
C THR A 168 20.32 1.66 9.45
N GLY A 169 20.47 1.34 10.73
CA GLY A 169 21.73 1.51 11.44
C GLY A 169 22.23 2.95 11.55
N SER A 170 23.47 3.12 11.94
CA SER A 170 24.08 4.44 12.18
C SER A 170 24.54 5.14 10.88
N THR A 171 24.77 4.39 9.81
CA THR A 171 25.31 4.93 8.55
C THR A 171 24.23 5.52 7.64
N GLN A 172 22.96 5.14 7.84
CA GLN A 172 21.84 5.58 6.99
C GLN A 172 22.13 5.38 5.49
N GLN A 173 22.83 4.29 5.15
CA GLN A 173 23.34 4.08 3.79
C GLN A 173 22.25 4.02 2.74
N GLU A 174 21.09 3.47 3.06
CA GLU A 174 19.95 3.36 2.14
C GLU A 174 19.48 4.74 1.67
N VAL A 175 19.50 5.74 2.55
CA VAL A 175 19.18 7.14 2.21
C VAL A 175 20.12 7.67 1.14
N LEU A 176 21.44 7.46 1.32
CA LEU A 176 22.46 7.90 0.38
C LEU A 176 22.40 7.14 -0.95
N ASN A 177 22.11 5.84 -0.92
CA ASN A 177 21.98 5.00 -2.10
C ASN A 177 20.87 5.50 -3.05
N GLU A 178 19.72 5.95 -2.51
CA GLU A 178 18.62 6.51 -3.32
C GLU A 178 19.07 7.79 -4.04
N ILE A 179 19.86 8.63 -3.37
CA ILE A 179 20.38 9.87 -3.96
C ILE A 179 21.42 9.60 -5.04
N VAL A 180 22.35 8.65 -4.78
CA VAL A 180 23.36 8.22 -5.76
C VAL A 180 22.69 7.57 -6.97
N ALA A 181 21.69 6.70 -6.75
CA ALA A 181 20.93 6.09 -7.84
C ALA A 181 20.21 7.14 -8.68
N THR A 182 19.60 8.15 -8.05
CA THR A 182 18.97 9.28 -8.76
C THR A 182 19.98 10.03 -9.62
N ALA A 183 21.16 10.36 -9.08
CA ALA A 183 22.21 11.04 -9.83
C ALA A 183 22.74 10.22 -11.01
N LEU A 184 22.78 8.88 -10.87
CA LEU A 184 23.15 7.96 -11.94
C LEU A 184 22.07 7.88 -13.01
N TYR A 185 20.82 7.63 -12.63
CA TYR A 185 19.71 7.47 -13.56
C TYR A 185 19.39 8.74 -14.34
N SER A 186 19.58 9.93 -13.73
CA SER A 186 19.44 11.20 -14.45
C SER A 186 20.39 11.38 -15.63
N ARG A 187 21.43 10.54 -15.74
CA ARG A 187 22.40 10.53 -16.86
C ARG A 187 22.18 9.39 -17.85
N LEU A 188 21.43 8.35 -17.45
CA LEU A 188 21.26 7.11 -18.23
C LEU A 188 19.84 6.97 -18.80
N LEU A 189 18.85 7.58 -18.17
CA LEU A 189 17.44 7.41 -18.48
C LEU A 189 16.80 8.76 -18.81
N ASP A 190 15.69 8.71 -19.55
CA ASP A 190 14.88 9.89 -19.80
C ASP A 190 14.09 10.31 -18.56
N LYS A 191 13.76 11.59 -18.50
CA LYS A 191 12.98 12.14 -17.40
C LYS A 191 11.56 11.55 -17.42
N GLY A 192 11.23 10.78 -16.41
CA GLY A 192 9.97 10.03 -16.29
C GLY A 192 10.15 8.52 -16.24
N ASP A 193 11.32 7.99 -16.65
CA ASP A 193 11.63 6.55 -16.58
C ASP A 193 12.18 6.11 -15.21
N PHE A 194 12.34 7.05 -14.28
CA PHE A 194 12.76 6.79 -12.91
C PHE A 194 12.13 7.79 -11.95
N VAL A 195 12.04 7.41 -10.67
CA VAL A 195 11.57 8.29 -9.60
C VAL A 195 12.76 9.01 -8.98
N PRO A 196 12.85 10.36 -9.11
CA PRO A 196 13.94 11.12 -8.53
C PRO A 196 13.77 11.26 -7.02
N TYR A 197 14.81 10.90 -6.27
CA TYR A 197 14.89 11.11 -4.82
C TYR A 197 15.73 12.35 -4.50
N PHE A 198 15.38 13.03 -3.42
CA PHE A 198 16.12 14.16 -2.87
C PHE A 198 16.35 13.97 -1.37
N LEU A 199 17.35 14.69 -0.83
CA LEU A 199 17.57 14.73 0.61
C LEU A 199 16.48 15.55 1.28
N PHE A 200 15.93 15.02 2.35
CA PHE A 200 14.91 15.66 3.17
C PHE A 200 15.36 15.68 4.62
N GLU A 201 15.39 16.85 5.22
CA GLU A 201 15.77 17.00 6.63
C GLU A 201 14.55 17.28 7.48
N GLU A 202 14.41 16.52 8.56
CA GLU A 202 13.36 16.70 9.55
C GLU A 202 13.86 16.32 10.94
N ASN A 203 13.64 17.22 11.91
CA ASN A 203 14.06 17.03 13.30
C ASN A 203 15.56 16.67 13.47
N GLY A 204 16.42 17.31 12.66
CA GLY A 204 17.87 17.10 12.67
C GLY A 204 18.31 15.72 12.11
N ARG A 205 17.42 14.99 11.43
CA ARG A 205 17.73 13.72 10.75
C ARG A 205 17.57 13.88 9.24
N ILE A 206 18.39 13.14 8.51
CA ILE A 206 18.39 13.15 7.04
C ILE A 206 17.67 11.91 6.54
N TYR A 207 16.79 12.09 5.56
CA TYR A 207 16.00 11.08 4.88
C TYR A 207 16.18 11.20 3.36
N SER A 208 15.85 10.14 2.64
CA SER A 208 15.58 10.26 1.21
C SER A 208 14.07 10.44 1.00
N ALA A 209 13.70 11.30 0.07
CA ALA A 209 12.30 11.56 -0.19
C ALA A 209 12.03 11.67 -1.70
N CYS A 210 10.82 11.30 -2.11
CA CYS A 210 10.33 11.50 -3.48
C CYS A 210 8.88 11.95 -3.47
N GLU A 211 8.44 12.65 -4.52
CA GLU A 211 7.03 12.91 -4.74
C GLU A 211 6.31 11.58 -5.06
N ASN A 212 5.02 11.51 -4.76
CA ASN A 212 4.20 10.40 -5.24
C ASN A 212 4.25 10.39 -6.77
N MET A 213 4.71 9.29 -7.34
CA MET A 213 4.80 9.12 -8.79
C MET A 213 3.47 8.79 -9.44
N LEU A 214 2.45 8.47 -8.64
CA LEU A 214 1.14 8.01 -9.10
C LEU A 214 0.11 9.14 -9.06
N GLY A 215 -0.61 9.27 -10.14
CA GLY A 215 -1.83 10.07 -10.21
C GLY A 215 -3.06 9.33 -9.66
N PRO A 216 -4.20 10.04 -9.56
CA PRO A 216 -5.43 9.47 -9.01
C PRO A 216 -6.08 8.39 -9.89
N ASP A 217 -5.59 8.21 -11.12
CA ASP A 217 -6.06 7.18 -12.07
C ASP A 217 -5.04 6.06 -12.31
N GLU A 218 -3.94 6.08 -11.58
CA GLU A 218 -2.83 5.14 -11.70
C GLU A 218 -2.73 4.21 -10.49
N GLU A 219 -2.06 3.08 -10.65
CA GLU A 219 -1.76 2.15 -9.57
C GLU A 219 -0.37 1.51 -9.75
N LEU A 220 0.28 1.23 -8.63
CA LEU A 220 1.53 0.48 -8.60
C LEU A 220 1.21 -1.01 -8.55
N VAL A 221 1.47 -1.72 -9.64
CA VAL A 221 1.38 -3.17 -9.70
C VAL A 221 2.76 -3.78 -9.49
N THR A 222 2.90 -4.66 -8.51
CA THR A 222 4.18 -5.30 -8.23
C THR A 222 4.47 -6.43 -9.23
N ALA A 223 5.76 -6.72 -9.47
CA ALA A 223 6.15 -7.90 -10.27
C ALA A 223 5.55 -9.20 -9.73
N TYR A 224 5.41 -9.30 -8.40
CA TYR A 224 4.75 -10.43 -7.75
C TYR A 224 3.28 -10.56 -8.16
N ASP A 225 2.53 -9.47 -8.21
CA ASP A 225 1.11 -9.49 -8.61
C ASP A 225 0.96 -9.88 -10.08
N VAL A 226 1.83 -9.37 -10.95
CA VAL A 226 1.87 -9.75 -12.38
C VAL A 226 2.12 -11.24 -12.56
N ILE A 227 3.14 -11.77 -11.89
CA ILE A 227 3.49 -13.21 -11.94
C ILE A 227 2.36 -14.07 -11.34
N SER A 228 1.76 -13.62 -10.23
CA SER A 228 0.70 -14.37 -9.53
C SER A 228 -0.60 -14.43 -10.31
N ALA A 229 -0.86 -13.50 -11.22
CA ALA A 229 -2.03 -13.49 -12.09
C ALA A 229 -1.94 -14.55 -13.21
N GLY A 230 -0.73 -14.99 -13.55
CA GLY A 230 -0.46 -15.97 -14.60
C GLY A 230 -0.23 -17.39 -14.07
N LYS A 231 -0.10 -18.35 -14.99
CA LYS A 231 0.30 -19.72 -14.69
C LYS A 231 1.56 -20.06 -15.47
N LYS A 232 2.68 -20.17 -14.75
CA LYS A 232 3.96 -20.53 -15.35
C LYS A 232 3.99 -21.99 -15.79
N SER A 233 4.51 -22.28 -17.00
CA SER A 233 4.87 -23.63 -17.42
C SER A 233 6.11 -24.12 -16.68
N ASN A 234 6.19 -25.41 -16.36
CA ASN A 234 7.36 -26.02 -15.68
C ASN A 234 8.65 -25.94 -16.52
N SER A 235 8.55 -25.73 -17.83
CA SER A 235 9.70 -25.61 -18.76
C SER A 235 10.19 -24.18 -18.93
N MET A 236 9.50 -23.18 -18.36
CA MET A 236 9.82 -21.76 -18.51
C MET A 236 10.62 -21.25 -17.28
N SER A 237 11.62 -20.41 -17.50
CA SER A 237 12.32 -19.72 -16.41
C SER A 237 11.40 -18.67 -15.76
N ASP A 238 11.68 -18.25 -14.51
CA ASP A 238 10.93 -17.18 -13.85
C ASP A 238 11.09 -15.84 -14.60
N PHE A 239 12.28 -15.60 -15.14
CA PHE A 239 12.56 -14.40 -15.92
C PHE A 239 11.75 -14.35 -17.23
N ASP A 240 11.76 -15.44 -18.00
CA ASP A 240 10.99 -15.49 -19.25
C ASP A 240 9.47 -15.35 -18.99
N PHE A 241 8.99 -16.00 -17.92
CA PHE A 241 7.61 -15.89 -17.50
C PHE A 241 7.22 -14.44 -17.11
N LEU A 242 8.12 -13.76 -16.37
CA LEU A 242 7.93 -12.35 -16.03
C LEU A 242 7.84 -11.48 -17.29
N VAL A 243 8.80 -11.64 -18.21
CA VAL A 243 8.86 -10.89 -19.48
C VAL A 243 7.59 -11.12 -20.31
N GLU A 244 7.14 -12.37 -20.45
CA GLU A 244 5.91 -12.68 -21.19
C GLU A 244 4.66 -12.13 -20.51
N SER A 245 4.60 -12.19 -19.18
CA SER A 245 3.48 -11.63 -18.41
C SER A 245 3.37 -10.12 -18.60
N TYR A 246 4.49 -9.40 -18.61
CA TYR A 246 4.48 -7.96 -18.89
C TYR A 246 4.06 -7.63 -20.32
N LYS A 247 4.50 -8.40 -21.32
CA LYS A 247 4.06 -8.22 -22.72
C LYS A 247 2.56 -8.39 -22.90
N GLY A 248 1.93 -9.19 -22.05
CA GLY A 248 0.48 -9.42 -22.07
C GLY A 248 -0.36 -8.31 -21.43
N LEU A 249 0.28 -7.34 -20.75
CA LEU A 249 -0.40 -6.23 -20.10
C LEU A 249 -0.47 -4.96 -20.96
N GLY A 250 0.32 -4.87 -22.03
CA GLY A 250 0.48 -3.67 -22.87
C GLY A 250 -0.19 -3.74 -24.24
#